data_a4b2c9413f25f3309c8b8298d5670fe4
#
_entry.id   a4b2c9413f25f3309c8b8298d5670fe4
#
_cell.length_a   1.000
_cell.length_b   1.000
_cell.length_c   1.000
_cell.angle_alpha   90.00
_cell.angle_beta   90.00
_cell.angle_gamma   90.00
#
_symmetry.space_group_name_H-M   'P 1'
#
loop_
_entity.id
_entity.type
_entity.pdbx_description
1 polymer ?
#
loop_
_entity_poly.entity_id
_entity_poly.type
_entity_poly.pdbx_seq_one_letter_code
_entity_poly.pdbx_strand_id
1 'polypeptide(L)'
;MQAFGLSCQGGLNTNLNQFQMLEQPGFATELQNFEVDPDGGYRRINGFTSYGGGSAARPNSSNSILGLFVYGDGVIACSGTNIYFTLDGTSWLQINRSSVSGSGDNYSTFTGRSTAARTSQGQATFALYEGDSTYGEIVITDKGSGVKPAIFKMTGTGALSDRTFFYEEVTVSGTHYPKFCTIHDKHLVVAGAATALNTIYYSGTSDINSFSSTGSGSIVLDDQVVGLRSF
;
A
#
# COMPACT_ATOMS: atom_id res chain seq x y z
N MET A 1 -55.89 -1.45 12.47
CA MET A 1 -54.75 -1.08 11.59
C MET A 1 -53.76 -2.21 11.66
N GLN A 2 -53.53 -2.97 10.59
CA GLN A 2 -52.49 -4.03 10.60
C GLN A 2 -51.13 -3.35 10.45
N ALA A 3 -50.23 -3.56 11.40
CA ALA A 3 -48.83 -3.13 11.29
C ALA A 3 -48.11 -4.08 10.33
N PHE A 4 -47.57 -3.55 9.26
CA PHE A 4 -46.76 -4.29 8.30
C PHE A 4 -45.30 -4.11 8.68
N GLY A 5 -44.66 -5.19 9.08
CA GLY A 5 -43.22 -5.21 9.37
C GLY A 5 -42.46 -5.66 8.13
N LEU A 6 -41.52 -4.86 7.66
CA LEU A 6 -40.60 -5.22 6.58
C LEU A 6 -39.25 -5.56 7.20
N SER A 7 -38.76 -6.77 6.99
CA SER A 7 -37.41 -7.17 7.40
C SER A 7 -36.41 -6.76 6.32
N CYS A 8 -35.49 -5.83 6.62
CA CYS A 8 -34.47 -5.33 5.69
C CYS A 8 -33.20 -6.20 5.78
N GLN A 9 -33.31 -7.50 5.53
CA GLN A 9 -32.17 -8.44 5.65
C GLN A 9 -31.58 -8.87 4.30
N GLY A 10 -32.19 -8.44 3.19
CA GLY A 10 -31.82 -8.92 1.86
C GLY A 10 -30.49 -8.35 1.31
N GLY A 11 -29.97 -7.29 1.91
CA GLY A 11 -28.77 -6.63 1.41
C GLY A 11 -28.98 -5.79 0.16
N LEU A 12 -27.89 -5.45 -0.52
CA LEU A 12 -27.91 -4.67 -1.76
C LEU A 12 -28.02 -5.61 -2.98
N ASN A 13 -29.05 -5.41 -3.81
CA ASN A 13 -29.18 -6.08 -5.09
C ASN A 13 -29.58 -5.08 -6.18
N THR A 14 -28.61 -4.66 -6.96
CA THR A 14 -28.76 -3.66 -8.04
C THR A 14 -29.45 -4.21 -9.29
N ASN A 15 -29.63 -5.53 -9.39
CA ASN A 15 -30.21 -6.17 -10.56
C ASN A 15 -31.73 -6.39 -10.46
N LEU A 16 -32.34 -6.11 -9.29
CA LEU A 16 -33.76 -6.24 -9.11
C LEU A 16 -34.51 -5.08 -9.79
N ASN A 17 -35.50 -5.42 -10.58
CA ASN A 17 -36.49 -4.45 -11.06
C ASN A 17 -37.59 -4.22 -10.01
N GLN A 18 -38.40 -3.17 -10.19
CA GLN A 18 -39.43 -2.78 -9.23
C GLN A 18 -40.47 -3.89 -8.96
N PHE A 19 -40.78 -4.76 -9.92
CA PHE A 19 -41.74 -5.87 -9.75
C PHE A 19 -41.10 -7.01 -8.93
N GLN A 20 -39.85 -7.32 -9.18
CA GLN A 20 -39.10 -8.33 -8.42
C GLN A 20 -38.87 -7.91 -6.95
N MET A 21 -38.77 -6.61 -6.67
CA MET A 21 -38.71 -6.11 -5.30
C MET A 21 -39.98 -6.34 -4.50
N LEU A 22 -41.14 -6.36 -5.15
CA LEU A 22 -42.43 -6.70 -4.50
C LEU A 22 -42.51 -8.16 -4.07
N GLU A 23 -41.85 -9.04 -4.82
CA GLU A 23 -41.79 -10.48 -4.52
C GLU A 23 -40.71 -10.83 -3.51
N GLN A 24 -39.68 -9.98 -3.41
CA GLN A 24 -38.54 -10.17 -2.51
C GLN A 24 -38.33 -8.93 -1.61
N PRO A 25 -39.22 -8.69 -0.66
CA PRO A 25 -39.12 -7.55 0.23
C PRO A 25 -37.89 -7.66 1.12
N GLY A 26 -37.25 -6.54 1.38
CA GLY A 26 -36.07 -6.46 2.27
C GLY A 26 -34.73 -6.28 1.56
N PHE A 27 -34.71 -6.27 0.22
CA PHE A 27 -33.53 -5.83 -0.54
C PHE A 27 -33.56 -4.33 -0.79
N ALA A 28 -32.36 -3.73 -0.87
CA ALA A 28 -32.17 -2.38 -1.37
C ALA A 28 -31.55 -2.40 -2.76
N THR A 29 -31.97 -1.53 -3.65
CA THR A 29 -31.35 -1.33 -4.96
C THR A 29 -30.22 -0.30 -4.93
N GLU A 30 -30.25 0.57 -3.92
CA GLU A 30 -29.22 1.58 -3.67
C GLU A 30 -29.06 1.75 -2.18
N LEU A 31 -27.81 1.75 -1.72
CA LEU A 31 -27.43 2.03 -0.34
C LEU A 31 -26.36 3.13 -0.34
N GLN A 32 -26.69 4.27 0.24
CA GLN A 32 -25.73 5.37 0.42
C GLN A 32 -25.54 5.65 1.90
N ASN A 33 -24.30 5.52 2.38
CA ASN A 33 -23.91 5.68 3.78
C ASN A 33 -24.59 4.70 4.75
N PHE A 34 -24.98 3.52 4.27
CA PHE A 34 -25.51 2.42 5.07
C PHE A 34 -24.77 1.13 4.75
N GLU A 35 -24.71 0.25 5.72
CA GLU A 35 -24.23 -1.12 5.58
C GLU A 35 -25.26 -2.10 6.11
N VAL A 36 -25.20 -3.36 5.68
CA VAL A 36 -26.06 -4.41 6.20
C VAL A 36 -25.61 -4.74 7.63
N ASP A 37 -26.57 -4.72 8.57
CA ASP A 37 -26.29 -5.11 9.95
C ASP A 37 -26.36 -6.64 10.08
N PRO A 38 -25.36 -7.31 10.69
CA PRO A 38 -25.41 -8.75 10.94
C PRO A 38 -26.61 -9.20 11.75
N ASP A 39 -27.12 -8.34 12.63
CA ASP A 39 -28.31 -8.60 13.45
C ASP A 39 -29.62 -8.35 12.72
N GLY A 40 -29.56 -7.95 11.46
CA GLY A 40 -30.68 -7.69 10.57
C GLY A 40 -30.97 -6.20 10.37
N GLY A 41 -31.34 -5.86 9.14
CA GLY A 41 -31.61 -4.48 8.73
C GLY A 41 -30.41 -3.75 8.16
N TYR A 42 -30.50 -2.43 8.15
CA TYR A 42 -29.44 -1.54 7.68
C TYR A 42 -29.06 -0.58 8.78
N ARG A 43 -27.77 -0.42 9.01
CA ARG A 43 -27.26 0.60 9.92
C ARG A 43 -26.49 1.65 9.14
N ARG A 44 -26.53 2.88 9.64
CA ARG A 44 -25.72 3.97 9.08
C ARG A 44 -24.25 3.69 9.36
N ILE A 45 -23.42 3.83 8.32
CA ILE A 45 -21.96 3.81 8.48
C ILE A 45 -21.57 4.96 9.40
N ASN A 46 -20.78 4.66 10.41
CA ASN A 46 -20.25 5.68 11.31
C ASN A 46 -19.42 6.68 10.51
N GLY A 47 -19.52 7.96 10.88
CA GLY A 47 -18.71 9.00 10.24
C GLY A 47 -17.22 8.73 10.43
N PHE A 48 -16.43 9.12 9.43
CA PHE A 48 -14.98 9.05 9.50
C PHE A 48 -14.45 10.26 10.27
N THR A 49 -13.54 10.03 11.20
CA THR A 49 -12.70 11.08 11.77
C THR A 49 -11.34 11.06 11.10
N SER A 50 -10.73 12.23 10.91
CA SER A 50 -9.39 12.29 10.35
C SER A 50 -8.39 11.62 11.31
N TYR A 51 -7.54 10.76 10.79
CA TYR A 51 -6.44 10.19 11.53
C TYR A 51 -5.49 11.31 11.96
N GLY A 52 -5.15 11.37 13.25
CA GLY A 52 -4.24 12.37 13.80
C GLY A 52 -4.86 13.74 14.14
N GLY A 53 -6.18 13.90 14.04
CA GLY A 53 -6.87 15.05 14.68
C GLY A 53 -7.00 16.31 13.84
N GLY A 54 -6.94 16.26 12.50
CA GLY A 54 -7.35 17.41 11.70
C GLY A 54 -6.65 17.60 10.36
N SER A 55 -7.06 18.62 9.62
CA SER A 55 -6.54 18.90 8.27
C SER A 55 -5.06 19.35 8.25
N ALA A 56 -4.52 19.77 9.38
CA ALA A 56 -3.10 20.15 9.51
C ALA A 56 -2.17 18.92 9.63
N ALA A 57 -2.70 17.76 9.98
CA ALA A 57 -1.95 16.53 10.18
C ALA A 57 -1.82 15.69 8.89
N ARG A 58 -1.51 16.34 7.78
CA ARG A 58 -1.28 15.66 6.50
C ARG A 58 0.22 15.49 6.27
N PRO A 59 0.66 14.37 5.67
CA PRO A 59 2.07 14.20 5.30
C PRO A 59 2.54 15.29 4.31
N ASN A 60 1.61 15.77 3.46
CA ASN A 60 1.84 16.90 2.56
C ASN A 60 0.50 17.59 2.28
N SER A 61 0.43 18.89 2.58
CA SER A 61 -0.81 19.67 2.42
C SER A 61 -1.24 19.88 0.95
N SER A 62 -0.31 19.75 0.01
CA SER A 62 -0.53 20.08 -1.40
C SER A 62 -0.75 18.87 -2.32
N ASN A 63 -0.47 17.67 -1.85
CA ASN A 63 -0.49 16.48 -2.70
C ASN A 63 -1.49 15.43 -2.19
N SER A 64 -2.03 14.66 -3.13
CA SER A 64 -2.89 13.52 -2.82
C SER A 64 -2.09 12.39 -2.17
N ILE A 65 -2.76 11.60 -1.33
CA ILE A 65 -2.23 10.35 -0.81
C ILE A 65 -2.36 9.29 -1.92
N LEU A 66 -1.25 8.70 -2.30
CA LEU A 66 -1.14 7.73 -3.40
C LEU A 66 -1.03 6.29 -2.90
N GLY A 67 -0.87 6.11 -1.61
CA GLY A 67 -0.85 4.82 -0.94
C GLY A 67 -0.63 4.97 0.55
N LEU A 68 -1.20 4.04 1.30
CA LEU A 68 -1.07 3.92 2.75
C LEU A 68 -0.76 2.47 3.10
N PHE A 69 0.09 2.27 4.09
CA PHE A 69 0.43 0.95 4.60
C PHE A 69 0.75 1.01 6.09
N VAL A 70 0.21 0.06 6.85
CA VAL A 70 0.56 -0.09 8.28
C VAL A 70 1.91 -0.79 8.36
N TYR A 71 2.87 -0.17 9.02
CA TYR A 71 4.23 -0.70 9.17
C TYR A 71 4.70 -0.62 10.62
N GLY A 72 4.87 -1.77 11.21
CA GLY A 72 5.14 -1.84 12.64
C GLY A 72 3.98 -1.26 13.46
N ASP A 73 4.29 -0.27 14.27
CA ASP A 73 3.33 0.47 15.12
C ASP A 73 2.91 1.83 14.52
N GLY A 74 3.27 2.07 13.26
CA GLY A 74 2.96 3.31 12.57
C GLY A 74 2.37 3.11 11.18
N VAL A 75 2.30 4.20 10.43
CA VAL A 75 1.75 4.24 9.09
C VAL A 75 2.73 4.90 8.12
N ILE A 76 2.98 4.23 7.00
CA ILE A 76 3.66 4.81 5.85
C ILE A 76 2.62 5.40 4.89
N ALA A 77 2.88 6.62 4.42
CA ALA A 77 2.09 7.30 3.40
C ALA A 77 2.96 7.71 2.22
N CYS A 78 2.54 7.38 1.02
CA CYS A 78 3.09 7.96 -0.20
C CYS A 78 2.25 9.17 -0.61
N SER A 79 2.86 10.34 -0.69
CA SER A 79 2.17 11.59 -1.07
C SER A 79 3.03 12.40 -2.02
N GLY A 80 2.50 12.67 -3.21
CA GLY A 80 3.29 13.26 -4.28
C GLY A 80 4.51 12.39 -4.59
N THR A 81 5.67 13.00 -4.60
CA THR A 81 6.96 12.34 -4.85
C THR A 81 7.66 11.85 -3.58
N ASN A 82 7.04 11.98 -2.42
CA ASN A 82 7.65 11.70 -1.13
C ASN A 82 6.98 10.54 -0.41
N ILE A 83 7.74 9.93 0.50
CA ILE A 83 7.29 8.88 1.39
C ILE A 83 7.46 9.36 2.82
N TYR A 84 6.42 9.19 3.60
CA TYR A 84 6.33 9.67 4.98
C TYR A 84 5.98 8.53 5.92
N PHE A 85 6.39 8.67 7.17
CA PHE A 85 6.04 7.78 8.27
C PHE A 85 5.48 8.58 9.45
N THR A 86 4.53 8.01 10.15
CA THR A 86 3.97 8.56 11.38
C THR A 86 3.61 7.47 12.36
N LEU A 87 3.67 7.77 13.66
CA LEU A 87 3.16 6.91 14.74
C LEU A 87 1.73 7.27 15.14
N ASP A 88 1.38 8.54 15.07
CA ASP A 88 0.15 9.10 15.65
C ASP A 88 -0.74 9.83 14.62
N GLY A 89 -0.27 9.96 13.39
CA GLY A 89 -0.94 10.73 12.34
C GLY A 89 -0.85 12.24 12.49
N THR A 90 -0.24 12.77 13.55
CA THR A 90 -0.07 14.21 13.78
C THR A 90 1.25 14.73 13.28
N SER A 91 2.31 13.96 13.49
CA SER A 91 3.67 14.27 13.07
C SER A 91 4.13 13.31 11.98
N TRP A 92 4.47 13.83 10.80
CA TRP A 92 4.90 13.06 9.65
C TRP A 92 6.38 13.30 9.34
N LEU A 93 7.18 12.24 9.40
CA LEU A 93 8.59 12.24 9.03
C LEU A 93 8.72 11.82 7.56
N GLN A 94 9.38 12.64 6.74
CA GLN A 94 9.71 12.24 5.37
C GLN A 94 10.91 11.29 5.39
N ILE A 95 10.71 10.05 4.94
CA ILE A 95 11.68 8.96 5.06
C ILE A 95 12.48 8.67 3.78
N ASN A 96 12.19 9.35 2.67
CA ASN A 96 12.92 9.22 1.41
C ASN A 96 13.82 10.43 1.11
N ARG A 97 14.33 11.14 2.13
CA ARG A 97 15.24 12.29 1.98
C ARG A 97 16.69 11.92 2.28
N SER A 98 17.60 12.53 1.55
CA SER A 98 19.05 12.39 1.79
C SER A 98 19.56 13.16 3.01
N SER A 99 18.78 14.12 3.50
CA SER A 99 19.12 14.94 4.66
C SER A 99 17.86 15.19 5.47
N VAL A 100 17.53 14.29 6.35
CA VAL A 100 16.67 14.62 7.47
C VAL A 100 17.62 15.00 8.60
N SER A 101 17.67 16.27 8.92
CA SER A 101 18.29 16.76 10.14
C SER A 101 17.38 16.41 11.32
N GLY A 102 17.50 15.22 11.81
CA GLY A 102 16.81 14.67 12.97
C GLY A 102 17.60 13.47 13.47
N SER A 103 17.70 13.29 14.78
CA SER A 103 18.27 12.09 15.36
C SER A 103 17.44 10.90 14.91
N GLY A 104 18.05 9.94 14.25
CA GLY A 104 17.40 8.68 13.85
C GLY A 104 17.55 8.30 12.39
N ASP A 105 17.90 9.21 11.51
CA ASP A 105 18.05 8.89 10.08
C ASP A 105 19.46 8.50 9.73
N ASN A 106 19.72 7.20 9.64
CA ASN A 106 21.00 6.68 9.12
C ASN A 106 20.92 6.37 7.63
N TYR A 107 20.62 7.39 6.85
CA TYR A 107 20.67 7.28 5.40
C TYR A 107 22.08 7.03 4.83
N SER A 108 23.12 7.15 5.63
CA SER A 108 24.50 7.00 5.20
C SER A 108 24.95 5.56 4.94
N THR A 109 24.17 4.57 5.35
CA THR A 109 24.56 3.15 5.28
C THR A 109 24.15 2.43 4.00
N PHE A 110 23.27 3.02 3.19
CA PHE A 110 22.90 2.43 1.93
C PHE A 110 23.68 3.05 0.76
N THR A 111 24.47 2.25 0.09
CA THR A 111 25.14 2.63 -1.16
C THR A 111 24.15 2.58 -2.32
N GLY A 112 24.14 3.60 -3.16
CA GLY A 112 23.26 3.65 -4.35
C GLY A 112 21.98 4.45 -4.19
N ARG A 113 21.87 5.22 -3.12
CA ARG A 113 20.71 6.09 -2.86
C ARG A 113 20.55 7.14 -3.93
N SER A 114 19.37 7.16 -4.51
CA SER A 114 18.91 8.39 -5.12
C SER A 114 18.39 9.32 -4.04
N THR A 115 18.92 10.53 -4.01
CA THR A 115 18.35 11.66 -3.25
C THR A 115 17.06 12.13 -3.91
N ALA A 116 16.72 11.55 -5.06
CA ALA A 116 15.58 11.90 -5.81
C ALA A 116 14.32 11.35 -5.12
N ALA A 117 13.44 12.25 -4.82
CA ALA A 117 12.04 11.96 -4.68
C ALA A 117 11.58 11.02 -5.80
N ARG A 118 10.54 10.23 -5.58
CA ARG A 118 9.87 9.50 -6.65
C ARG A 118 9.65 10.44 -7.83
N THR A 119 10.13 10.06 -8.99
CA THR A 119 10.10 10.94 -10.18
C THR A 119 8.70 11.09 -10.77
N SER A 120 7.75 10.30 -10.31
CA SER A 120 6.36 10.36 -10.75
C SER A 120 5.38 10.16 -9.60
N GLN A 121 4.16 10.64 -9.79
CA GLN A 121 3.07 10.55 -8.84
C GLN A 121 2.13 9.41 -9.24
N GLY A 122 2.60 8.17 -9.13
CA GLY A 122 1.78 6.99 -9.34
C GLY A 122 1.25 6.41 -8.04
N GLN A 123 0.18 5.63 -8.11
CA GLN A 123 -0.31 4.86 -6.98
C GLN A 123 0.76 3.89 -6.49
N ALA A 124 1.02 3.86 -5.19
CA ALA A 124 1.99 2.95 -4.59
C ALA A 124 1.37 1.57 -4.30
N THR A 125 2.17 0.53 -4.48
CA THR A 125 1.89 -0.83 -4.05
C THR A 125 2.92 -1.23 -3.00
N PHE A 126 2.50 -1.97 -2.00
CA PHE A 126 3.31 -2.32 -0.84
C PHE A 126 3.36 -3.84 -0.68
N ALA A 127 4.50 -4.34 -0.22
CA ALA A 127 4.68 -5.72 0.21
C ALA A 127 5.57 -5.75 1.46
N LEU A 128 5.19 -6.53 2.47
CA LEU A 128 5.97 -6.72 3.69
C LEU A 128 6.75 -8.02 3.60
N TYR A 129 8.07 -7.94 3.79
CA TYR A 129 8.95 -9.08 3.98
C TYR A 129 9.29 -9.20 5.47
N GLU A 130 8.83 -10.28 6.08
CA GLU A 130 9.12 -10.60 7.48
C GLU A 130 10.51 -11.26 7.60
N GLY A 131 11.55 -10.49 7.33
CA GLY A 131 12.93 -10.93 7.52
C GLY A 131 13.39 -10.88 8.99
N ASP A 132 14.70 -10.87 9.20
CA ASP A 132 15.31 -10.90 10.55
C ASP A 132 15.17 -9.58 11.35
N SER A 133 14.41 -8.62 10.88
CA SER A 133 14.21 -7.33 11.57
C SER A 133 12.94 -7.33 12.42
N THR A 134 12.93 -6.54 13.49
CA THR A 134 11.79 -6.42 14.42
C THR A 134 10.47 -6.05 13.73
N TYR A 135 10.55 -5.26 12.65
CA TYR A 135 9.37 -4.76 11.92
C TYR A 135 9.26 -5.33 10.49
N GLY A 136 10.20 -6.20 10.08
CA GLY A 136 10.31 -6.61 8.68
C GLY A 136 10.88 -5.51 7.78
N GLU A 137 10.84 -5.76 6.49
CA GLU A 137 11.23 -4.84 5.44
C GLU A 137 10.03 -4.59 4.53
N ILE A 138 9.74 -3.33 4.25
CA ILE A 138 8.65 -2.98 3.36
C ILE A 138 9.19 -2.63 1.98
N VAL A 139 8.64 -3.27 0.97
CA VAL A 139 8.91 -2.94 -0.43
C VAL A 139 7.80 -2.05 -0.97
N ILE A 140 8.18 -0.98 -1.61
CA ILE A 140 7.26 -0.02 -2.22
C ILE A 140 7.55 0.06 -3.72
N THR A 141 6.55 -0.20 -4.54
CA THR A 141 6.58 0.06 -5.97
C THR A 141 5.59 1.16 -6.34
N ASP A 142 5.80 1.78 -7.50
CA ASP A 142 5.01 2.91 -7.96
C ASP A 142 4.46 2.64 -9.37
N LYS A 143 3.19 2.87 -9.57
CA LYS A 143 2.55 2.77 -10.90
C LYS A 143 2.97 3.88 -11.87
N GLY A 144 3.71 4.88 -11.37
CA GLY A 144 4.31 5.91 -12.21
C GLY A 144 5.45 5.39 -13.08
N SER A 145 5.89 6.21 -14.03
CA SER A 145 6.96 5.86 -14.96
C SER A 145 8.33 6.14 -14.35
N GLY A 146 9.27 5.20 -14.53
CA GLY A 146 10.69 5.40 -14.21
C GLY A 146 11.04 5.36 -12.72
N VAL A 147 10.19 4.77 -11.88
CA VAL A 147 10.45 4.64 -10.44
C VAL A 147 10.91 3.22 -10.11
N LYS A 148 12.08 3.10 -9.50
CA LYS A 148 12.59 1.82 -8.99
C LYS A 148 11.81 1.39 -7.76
N PRO A 149 11.66 0.07 -7.52
CA PRO A 149 11.23 -0.43 -6.21
C PRO A 149 12.15 0.09 -5.11
N ALA A 150 11.58 0.43 -3.98
CA ALA A 150 12.31 0.88 -2.81
C ALA A 150 12.05 -0.06 -1.64
N ILE A 151 13.10 -0.44 -0.95
CA ILE A 151 13.02 -1.20 0.30
C ILE A 151 13.27 -0.25 1.46
N PHE A 152 12.39 -0.29 2.46
CA PHE A 152 12.54 0.41 3.71
C PHE A 152 12.63 -0.57 4.86
N LYS A 153 13.52 -0.28 5.78
CA LYS A 153 13.67 -0.98 7.05
C LYS A 153 13.66 0.04 8.17
N MET A 154 12.90 -0.22 9.20
CA MET A 154 12.86 0.58 10.40
C MET A 154 13.48 -0.19 11.57
N THR A 155 14.26 0.51 12.38
CA THR A 155 14.79 -0.01 13.65
C THR A 155 14.50 0.99 14.76
N GLY A 156 14.64 0.54 16.00
CA GLY A 156 14.31 1.35 17.18
C GLY A 156 12.83 1.22 17.56
N THR A 157 12.51 1.64 18.76
CA THR A 157 11.18 1.61 19.37
C THR A 157 10.93 2.92 20.10
N GLY A 158 9.69 3.21 20.51
CA GLY A 158 9.37 4.43 21.24
C GLY A 158 9.03 5.61 20.33
N ALA A 159 9.53 6.80 20.65
CA ALA A 159 9.22 8.03 19.94
C ALA A 159 9.75 8.00 18.50
N LEU A 160 9.18 8.85 17.63
CA LEU A 160 9.61 8.96 16.23
C LEU A 160 11.09 9.35 16.09
N SER A 161 11.60 10.16 17.03
CA SER A 161 13.03 10.55 17.11
C SER A 161 13.98 9.39 17.40
N ASP A 162 13.50 8.30 17.97
CA ASP A 162 14.29 7.14 18.38
C ASP A 162 14.33 6.05 17.29
N ARG A 163 13.73 6.32 16.16
CA ARG A 163 13.62 5.43 15.02
C ARG A 163 14.67 5.74 13.97
N THR A 164 15.24 4.71 13.40
CA THR A 164 16.17 4.81 12.28
C THR A 164 15.54 4.14 11.06
N PHE A 165 15.51 4.85 9.94
CA PHE A 165 15.02 4.35 8.68
C PHE A 165 16.18 4.11 7.72
N PHE A 166 16.17 2.93 7.12
CA PHE A 166 17.07 2.55 6.05
C PHE A 166 16.28 2.51 4.76
N TYR A 167 16.87 2.98 3.70
CA TYR A 167 16.26 3.05 2.38
C TYR A 167 17.23 2.52 1.33
N GLU A 168 16.76 1.64 0.46
CA GLU A 168 17.51 1.10 -0.66
C GLU A 168 16.65 1.06 -1.91
N GLU A 169 17.19 1.51 -3.05
CA GLU A 169 16.56 1.31 -4.35
C GLU A 169 17.00 -0.03 -4.95
N VAL A 170 16.05 -0.83 -5.37
CA VAL A 170 16.30 -2.12 -5.99
C VAL A 170 16.38 -1.98 -7.51
N THR A 171 17.40 -2.56 -8.09
CA THR A 171 17.52 -2.66 -9.54
C THR A 171 17.00 -4.01 -10.01
N VAL A 172 15.86 -3.98 -10.71
CA VAL A 172 15.30 -5.16 -11.36
C VAL A 172 15.89 -5.26 -12.77
N SER A 173 16.58 -6.32 -13.07
CA SER A 173 17.17 -6.67 -14.37
C SER A 173 17.15 -5.57 -15.45
N GLY A 174 18.24 -4.82 -15.59
CA GLY A 174 18.33 -3.71 -16.54
C GLY A 174 17.59 -2.45 -16.07
N THR A 175 16.76 -1.88 -16.96
CA THR A 175 16.02 -0.62 -16.72
C THR A 175 14.51 -0.86 -16.50
N HIS A 176 14.15 -1.97 -15.86
CA HIS A 176 12.76 -2.26 -15.58
C HIS A 176 12.27 -1.54 -14.34
N TYR A 177 11.11 -0.89 -14.44
CA TYR A 177 10.44 -0.15 -13.39
C TYR A 177 9.09 -0.81 -13.12
N PRO A 178 9.04 -1.86 -12.26
CA PRO A 178 7.81 -2.59 -11.99
C PRO A 178 6.82 -1.76 -11.18
N LYS A 179 5.54 -1.96 -11.45
CA LYS A 179 4.42 -1.24 -10.82
C LYS A 179 3.78 -2.00 -9.66
N PHE A 180 4.00 -3.30 -9.62
CA PHE A 180 3.40 -4.21 -8.65
C PHE A 180 4.48 -4.97 -7.92
N CYS A 181 4.28 -5.19 -6.63
CA CYS A 181 5.13 -6.06 -5.82
C CYS A 181 4.30 -6.94 -4.89
N THR A 182 4.85 -8.10 -4.58
CA THR A 182 4.37 -9.00 -3.52
C THR A 182 5.54 -9.82 -3.01
N ILE A 183 5.40 -10.40 -1.81
CA ILE A 183 6.32 -11.39 -1.30
C ILE A 183 5.69 -12.77 -1.44
N HIS A 184 6.42 -13.69 -2.00
CA HIS A 184 6.02 -15.09 -2.11
C HIS A 184 7.23 -16.00 -1.89
N ASP A 185 7.10 -16.95 -0.97
CA ASP A 185 8.15 -17.92 -0.62
C ASP A 185 9.54 -17.30 -0.43
N LYS A 186 9.60 -16.22 0.34
CA LYS A 186 10.83 -15.43 0.63
C LYS A 186 11.47 -14.75 -0.57
N HIS A 187 10.78 -14.67 -1.70
CA HIS A 187 11.19 -13.90 -2.85
C HIS A 187 10.40 -12.59 -2.92
N LEU A 188 11.05 -11.51 -3.31
CA LEU A 188 10.36 -10.34 -3.82
C LEU A 188 9.95 -10.62 -5.27
N VAL A 189 8.66 -10.62 -5.51
CA VAL A 189 8.08 -10.79 -6.84
C VAL A 189 7.56 -9.45 -7.33
N VAL A 190 7.99 -9.04 -8.52
CA VAL A 190 7.61 -7.75 -9.12
C VAL A 190 7.18 -7.92 -10.57
N ALA A 191 6.26 -7.05 -11.03
CA ALA A 191 5.77 -7.09 -12.40
C ALA A 191 5.22 -5.75 -12.87
N GLY A 192 4.76 -5.71 -14.12
CA GLY A 192 4.09 -4.56 -14.72
C GLY A 192 5.05 -3.44 -15.14
N ALA A 193 6.31 -3.74 -15.41
CA ALA A 193 7.23 -2.78 -16.00
C ALA A 193 6.79 -2.42 -17.43
N ALA A 194 6.83 -1.13 -17.77
CA ALA A 194 6.38 -0.66 -19.09
C ALA A 194 7.15 -1.29 -20.28
N THR A 195 8.38 -1.71 -20.03
CA THR A 195 9.27 -2.37 -21.01
C THR A 195 9.08 -3.90 -21.05
N ALA A 196 8.31 -4.48 -20.11
CA ALA A 196 8.11 -5.92 -19.97
C ALA A 196 6.77 -6.19 -19.26
N LEU A 197 5.66 -5.82 -19.90
CA LEU A 197 4.33 -5.84 -19.29
C LEU A 197 3.84 -7.25 -18.91
N ASN A 198 4.30 -8.26 -19.63
CA ASN A 198 3.93 -9.66 -19.45
C ASN A 198 4.98 -10.47 -18.67
N THR A 199 5.95 -9.81 -18.04
CA THR A 199 7.04 -10.51 -17.36
C THR A 199 6.94 -10.28 -15.85
N ILE A 200 7.05 -11.38 -15.09
CA ILE A 200 7.21 -11.39 -13.65
C ILE A 200 8.69 -11.63 -13.36
N TYR A 201 9.27 -10.79 -12.52
CA TYR A 201 10.63 -10.96 -12.00
C TYR A 201 10.56 -11.37 -10.53
N TYR A 202 11.46 -12.23 -10.10
CA TYR A 202 11.60 -12.63 -8.71
C TYR A 202 13.06 -12.56 -8.25
N SER A 203 13.26 -12.09 -7.03
CA SER A 203 14.57 -11.95 -6.40
C SER A 203 15.14 -13.31 -6.00
N GLY A 204 16.37 -13.33 -5.50
CA GLY A 204 16.92 -14.49 -4.82
C GLY A 204 16.13 -14.85 -3.56
N THR A 205 16.21 -16.12 -3.14
CA THR A 205 15.55 -16.59 -1.91
C THR A 205 16.16 -15.88 -0.70
N SER A 206 15.34 -15.25 0.11
CA SER A 206 15.76 -14.45 1.30
C SER A 206 16.71 -13.27 0.98
N ASP A 207 16.82 -12.91 -0.29
CA ASP A 207 17.65 -11.80 -0.79
C ASP A 207 16.78 -10.91 -1.68
N ILE A 208 15.86 -10.19 -1.03
CA ILE A 208 14.80 -9.42 -1.71
C ILE A 208 15.31 -8.20 -2.49
N ASN A 209 16.56 -7.79 -2.27
CA ASN A 209 17.18 -6.66 -2.96
C ASN A 209 18.02 -7.07 -4.18
N SER A 210 18.16 -8.36 -4.47
CA SER A 210 18.95 -8.86 -5.59
C SER A 210 18.13 -9.69 -6.59
N PHE A 211 18.11 -9.22 -7.83
CA PHE A 211 17.52 -9.92 -8.98
C PHE A 211 18.59 -10.61 -9.87
N SER A 212 19.79 -10.75 -9.34
CA SER A 212 20.92 -11.45 -9.99
C SER A 212 21.56 -12.52 -9.14
N SER A 213 21.10 -12.70 -7.89
CA SER A 213 21.58 -13.74 -6.98
C SER A 213 21.02 -15.12 -7.34
N THR A 214 21.60 -16.16 -6.75
CA THR A 214 21.13 -17.54 -6.93
C THR A 214 19.66 -17.67 -6.55
N GLY A 215 18.86 -18.29 -7.41
CA GLY A 215 17.43 -18.47 -7.23
C GLY A 215 16.58 -17.30 -7.72
N SER A 216 17.20 -16.22 -8.24
CA SER A 216 16.46 -15.16 -8.94
C SER A 216 16.16 -15.54 -10.39
N GLY A 217 15.15 -14.88 -10.98
CA GLY A 217 14.81 -15.12 -12.37
C GLY A 217 13.61 -14.34 -12.86
N SER A 218 13.07 -14.79 -13.99
CA SER A 218 11.87 -14.21 -14.58
C SER A 218 10.98 -15.24 -15.24
N ILE A 219 9.68 -14.95 -15.29
CA ILE A 219 8.67 -15.75 -15.99
C ILE A 219 7.96 -14.85 -16.97
N VAL A 220 7.91 -15.26 -18.22
CA VAL A 220 7.15 -14.56 -19.28
C VAL A 220 5.78 -15.22 -19.40
N LEU A 221 4.74 -14.41 -19.35
CA LEU A 221 3.36 -14.83 -19.54
C LEU A 221 2.86 -14.44 -20.94
N ASP A 222 1.77 -15.05 -21.36
CA ASP A 222 1.15 -14.73 -22.65
C ASP A 222 0.49 -13.35 -22.64
N ASP A 223 -0.05 -12.92 -21.48
CA ASP A 223 -0.77 -11.68 -21.30
C ASP A 223 -0.10 -10.73 -20.30
N GLN A 224 -0.53 -9.45 -20.37
CA GLN A 224 -0.07 -8.40 -19.47
C GLN A 224 -0.44 -8.69 -18.01
N VAL A 225 0.53 -8.50 -17.12
CA VAL A 225 0.29 -8.54 -15.67
C VAL A 225 -0.33 -7.23 -15.19
N VAL A 226 -1.52 -7.30 -14.64
CA VAL A 226 -2.28 -6.14 -14.15
C VAL A 226 -2.30 -6.01 -12.62
N GLY A 227 -1.75 -7.00 -11.92
CA GLY A 227 -1.63 -7.02 -10.46
C GLY A 227 -0.92 -8.27 -9.97
N LEU A 228 -0.43 -8.22 -8.73
CA LEU A 228 0.17 -9.35 -8.03
C LEU A 228 -0.47 -9.51 -6.66
N ARG A 229 -0.66 -10.75 -6.25
CA ARG A 229 -1.11 -11.12 -4.90
C ARG A 229 -0.49 -12.46 -4.50
N SER A 230 0.00 -12.55 -3.28
CA SER A 230 0.36 -13.82 -2.65
C SER A 230 -0.86 -14.43 -1.94
N PHE A 231 -0.93 -15.73 -1.94
CA PHE A 231 -1.98 -16.51 -1.25
C PHE A 231 -1.35 -17.30 -0.11
#